data_ed9ef96749f464b6a0f3ee009b647c49
#
_entry.id   ed9ef96749f464b6a0f3ee009b647c49
#
_cell.length_a   1.000
_cell.length_b   1.000
_cell.length_c   1.000
_cell.angle_alpha   90.00
_cell.angle_beta   90.00
_cell.angle_gamma   90.00
#
_symmetry.space_group_name_H-M   'P 1'
#
loop_
_entity.id
_entity.type
_entity.pdbx_description
1 polymer ?
#
loop_
_entity_poly.entity_id
_entity_poly.type
_entity_poly.pdbx_seq_one_letter_code
_entity_poly.pdbx_strand_id
1 'polypeptide(L)'
;QTRANKFMWLGTAQLFDAFAFIFEKTEAGWIWAHAYRFDETRSTFIVECSEETWRGIGFDHMSQDDAIATCERIFARHLGGNPLLTNAGHLRGSAAWINFRRVLCERWSFDNVVLLGDAARTAHFSIGSGTKLALEDAIKLAEVMDRPHIAQDRASMAEALEEYRTERHTEVLKIQNSARNSTEWFETLDRYIDFAPKQFAYSLLTRSQRVSHENLRLRDPVWLGE
;
A
#
# COMPACT_ATOMS: atom_id res chain seq x y z
N GLN A 1 -4.44 9.59 10.93
CA GLN A 1 -4.09 10.55 9.87
C GLN A 1 -4.60 10.01 8.52
N THR A 2 -5.25 10.86 7.73
CA THR A 2 -5.69 10.54 6.36
C THR A 2 -4.66 11.09 5.37
N ARG A 3 -4.29 10.32 4.34
CA ARG A 3 -3.39 10.73 3.26
C ARG A 3 -4.18 11.48 2.18
N ALA A 4 -3.47 12.29 1.39
CA ALA A 4 -4.11 13.22 0.44
C ALA A 4 -4.60 12.50 -0.84
N ASN A 5 -3.81 11.58 -1.38
CA ASN A 5 -4.14 10.92 -2.64
C ASN A 5 -5.42 10.07 -2.55
N LYS A 6 -6.12 10.01 -3.65
CA LYS A 6 -7.26 9.13 -3.90
C LYS A 6 -6.77 7.85 -4.57
N PHE A 7 -7.32 6.71 -4.17
CA PHE A 7 -7.05 5.46 -4.86
C PHE A 7 -8.30 4.60 -5.01
N MET A 8 -8.30 3.75 -6.02
CA MET A 8 -9.30 2.73 -6.27
C MET A 8 -8.60 1.38 -6.42
N TRP A 9 -9.06 0.38 -5.65
CA TRP A 9 -8.48 -0.96 -5.69
C TRP A 9 -9.24 -1.83 -6.70
N LEU A 10 -8.55 -2.19 -7.77
CA LEU A 10 -9.12 -2.97 -8.87
C LEU A 10 -8.29 -4.23 -9.12
N GLY A 11 -8.82 -5.10 -9.96
CA GLY A 11 -8.14 -6.25 -10.54
C GLY A 11 -8.26 -6.26 -12.05
N THR A 12 -7.51 -7.15 -12.72
CA THR A 12 -7.60 -7.38 -14.16
C THR A 12 -7.12 -8.79 -14.50
N ALA A 13 -7.56 -9.32 -15.65
CA ALA A 13 -7.01 -10.54 -16.23
C ALA A 13 -5.68 -10.29 -16.97
N GLN A 14 -5.27 -9.02 -17.17
CA GLN A 14 -3.92 -8.71 -17.65
C GLN A 14 -2.89 -9.19 -16.63
N LEU A 15 -1.97 -10.05 -17.05
CA LEU A 15 -0.89 -10.54 -16.20
C LEU A 15 0.35 -9.65 -16.32
N PHE A 16 0.92 -9.32 -15.18
CA PHE A 16 2.16 -8.56 -15.08
C PHE A 16 3.28 -9.48 -14.55
N ASP A 17 4.37 -9.58 -15.27
CA ASP A 17 5.49 -10.47 -14.91
C ASP A 17 6.29 -9.97 -13.69
N ALA A 18 6.16 -8.68 -13.37
CA ALA A 18 6.81 -8.04 -12.22
C ALA A 18 5.86 -7.03 -11.57
N PHE A 19 6.23 -6.54 -10.39
CA PHE A 19 5.56 -5.40 -9.79
C PHE A 19 5.80 -4.16 -10.65
N ALA A 20 4.75 -3.64 -11.28
CA ALA A 20 4.81 -2.51 -12.20
C ALA A 20 4.22 -1.24 -11.57
N PHE A 21 4.90 -0.14 -11.78
CA PHE A 21 4.37 1.21 -11.57
C PHE A 21 4.16 1.84 -12.93
N ILE A 22 2.93 2.20 -13.24
CA ILE A 22 2.50 2.71 -14.54
C ILE A 22 2.05 4.15 -14.35
N PHE A 23 2.64 5.10 -15.04
CA PHE A 23 2.32 6.53 -14.94
C PHE A 23 1.75 7.02 -16.26
N GLU A 24 0.54 7.62 -16.21
CA GLU A 24 -0.12 8.21 -17.37
C GLU A 24 -0.40 9.69 -17.13
N LYS A 25 -0.09 10.49 -18.13
CA LYS A 25 -0.41 11.92 -18.11
C LYS A 25 -1.76 12.16 -18.75
N THR A 26 -2.63 12.86 -18.03
CA THR A 26 -3.92 13.36 -18.52
C THR A 26 -3.90 14.89 -18.63
N GLU A 27 -4.94 15.48 -19.18
CA GLU A 27 -5.10 16.93 -19.20
C GLU A 27 -5.25 17.52 -17.78
N ALA A 28 -5.76 16.72 -16.83
CA ALA A 28 -5.96 17.11 -15.44
C ALA A 28 -4.74 16.88 -14.54
N GLY A 29 -3.69 16.18 -15.02
CA GLY A 29 -2.51 15.85 -14.25
C GLY A 29 -2.11 14.38 -14.37
N TRP A 30 -1.24 13.92 -13.47
CA TRP A 30 -0.75 12.55 -13.47
C TRP A 30 -1.67 11.62 -12.69
N ILE A 31 -1.87 10.42 -13.27
CA ILE A 31 -2.54 9.28 -12.65
C ILE A 31 -1.63 8.05 -12.81
N TRP A 32 -1.59 7.18 -11.82
CA TRP A 32 -0.70 6.02 -11.89
C TRP A 32 -1.38 4.77 -11.37
N ALA A 33 -0.81 3.62 -11.73
CA ALA A 33 -1.26 2.33 -11.25
C ALA A 33 -0.11 1.55 -10.61
N HIS A 34 -0.43 0.83 -9.54
CA HIS A 34 0.39 -0.21 -8.94
C HIS A 34 -0.18 -1.54 -9.41
N ALA A 35 0.56 -2.28 -10.23
CA ALA A 35 0.08 -3.52 -10.82
C ALA A 35 1.01 -4.68 -10.48
N TYR A 36 0.45 -5.81 -10.07
CA TYR A 36 1.19 -7.03 -9.80
C TYR A 36 0.29 -8.26 -9.86
N ARG A 37 0.85 -9.34 -10.36
CA ARG A 37 0.18 -10.63 -10.42
C ARG A 37 0.03 -11.21 -9.01
N PHE A 38 -1.15 -11.74 -8.68
CA PHE A 38 -1.41 -12.40 -7.40
C PHE A 38 -1.84 -13.87 -7.53
N ASP A 39 -2.32 -14.29 -8.73
CA ASP A 39 -2.58 -15.69 -9.05
C ASP A 39 -2.23 -16.00 -10.51
N GLU A 40 -2.55 -17.20 -10.99
CA GLU A 40 -2.22 -17.64 -12.35
C GLU A 40 -2.98 -16.91 -13.45
N THR A 41 -4.09 -16.25 -13.12
CA THR A 41 -5.04 -15.67 -14.05
C THR A 41 -5.31 -14.20 -13.85
N ARG A 42 -4.85 -13.60 -12.75
CA ARG A 42 -5.23 -12.24 -12.34
C ARG A 42 -4.08 -11.44 -11.75
N SER A 43 -4.20 -10.14 -11.93
CA SER A 43 -3.36 -9.14 -11.30
C SER A 43 -4.20 -8.14 -10.51
N THR A 44 -3.63 -7.65 -9.42
CA THR A 44 -4.09 -6.42 -8.76
C THR A 44 -3.74 -5.23 -9.63
N PHE A 45 -4.62 -4.23 -9.66
CA PHE A 45 -4.43 -2.97 -10.38
C PHE A 45 -4.98 -1.82 -9.53
N ILE A 46 -4.12 -1.21 -8.72
CA ILE A 46 -4.51 -0.10 -7.83
C ILE A 46 -4.26 1.21 -8.57
N VAL A 47 -5.30 1.94 -8.88
CA VAL A 47 -5.21 3.26 -9.50
C VAL A 47 -5.12 4.31 -8.40
N GLU A 48 -4.17 5.25 -8.54
CA GLU A 48 -3.95 6.33 -7.57
C GLU A 48 -3.68 7.65 -8.29
N CYS A 49 -4.16 8.77 -7.74
CA CYS A 49 -3.88 10.11 -8.20
C CYS A 49 -4.06 11.16 -7.07
N SER A 50 -3.57 12.37 -7.31
CA SER A 50 -3.86 13.50 -6.42
C SER A 50 -5.36 13.85 -6.41
N GLU A 51 -5.82 14.50 -5.36
CA GLU A 51 -7.20 14.99 -5.29
C GLU A 51 -7.51 16.00 -6.42
N GLU A 52 -6.53 16.81 -6.82
CA GLU A 52 -6.66 17.75 -7.92
C GLU A 52 -6.89 17.03 -9.26
N THR A 53 -6.05 16.04 -9.58
CA THR A 53 -6.22 15.21 -10.78
C THR A 53 -7.55 14.45 -10.75
N TRP A 54 -7.93 13.89 -9.60
CA TRP A 54 -9.19 13.18 -9.41
C TRP A 54 -10.41 14.04 -9.74
N ARG A 55 -10.44 15.31 -9.25
CA ARG A 55 -11.48 16.27 -9.55
C ARG A 55 -11.43 16.75 -11.00
N GLY A 56 -10.22 17.02 -11.50
CA GLY A 56 -10.01 17.50 -12.87
C GLY A 56 -10.45 16.50 -13.95
N ILE A 57 -10.36 15.19 -13.68
CA ILE A 57 -10.92 14.13 -14.54
C ILE A 57 -12.45 14.04 -14.37
N GLY A 58 -13.01 14.51 -13.25
CA GLY A 58 -14.43 14.45 -12.93
C GLY A 58 -14.85 13.17 -12.18
N PHE A 59 -13.91 12.43 -11.62
CA PHE A 59 -14.20 11.20 -10.86
C PHE A 59 -15.11 11.42 -9.63
N ASP A 60 -15.17 12.64 -9.11
CA ASP A 60 -16.05 13.05 -8.00
C ASP A 60 -17.54 13.04 -8.35
N HIS A 61 -17.84 13.10 -9.65
CA HIS A 61 -19.21 13.13 -10.19
C HIS A 61 -19.59 11.87 -10.98
N MET A 62 -18.62 10.98 -11.25
CA MET A 62 -18.83 9.75 -12.00
C MET A 62 -19.50 8.66 -11.16
N SER A 63 -20.28 7.81 -11.81
CA SER A 63 -20.62 6.51 -11.25
C SER A 63 -19.36 5.64 -11.13
N GLN A 64 -19.44 4.56 -10.35
CA GLN A 64 -18.32 3.62 -10.25
C GLN A 64 -17.97 3.02 -11.61
N ASP A 65 -18.97 2.62 -12.39
CA ASP A 65 -18.78 2.01 -13.71
C ASP A 65 -18.14 2.99 -14.70
N ASP A 66 -18.58 4.25 -14.72
CA ASP A 66 -17.98 5.30 -15.56
C ASP A 66 -16.53 5.60 -15.14
N ALA A 67 -16.25 5.60 -13.84
CA ALA A 67 -14.89 5.80 -13.34
C ALA A 67 -13.97 4.64 -13.74
N ILE A 68 -14.43 3.39 -13.64
CA ILE A 68 -13.70 2.20 -14.09
C ILE A 68 -13.45 2.28 -15.61
N ALA A 69 -14.48 2.56 -16.41
CA ALA A 69 -14.36 2.69 -17.86
C ALA A 69 -13.39 3.83 -18.24
N THR A 70 -13.34 4.91 -17.45
CA THR A 70 -12.39 5.99 -17.65
C THR A 70 -10.96 5.55 -17.34
N CYS A 71 -10.74 4.81 -16.24
CA CYS A 71 -9.45 4.20 -15.96
C CYS A 71 -9.01 3.22 -17.06
N GLU A 72 -9.93 2.39 -17.59
CA GLU A 72 -9.63 1.49 -18.71
C GLU A 72 -9.15 2.24 -19.95
N ARG A 73 -9.78 3.36 -20.28
CA ARG A 73 -9.33 4.20 -21.42
C ARG A 73 -7.94 4.81 -21.16
N ILE A 74 -7.69 5.32 -19.96
CA ILE A 74 -6.41 5.93 -19.59
C ILE A 74 -5.29 4.89 -19.67
N PHE A 75 -5.51 3.70 -19.14
CA PHE A 75 -4.50 2.63 -19.06
C PHE A 75 -4.60 1.59 -20.19
N ALA A 76 -5.36 1.86 -21.27
CA ALA A 76 -5.67 0.89 -22.34
C ALA A 76 -4.43 0.18 -22.90
N ARG A 77 -3.33 0.92 -23.11
CA ARG A 77 -2.07 0.36 -23.66
C ARG A 77 -1.40 -0.67 -22.76
N HIS A 78 -1.76 -0.72 -21.47
CA HIS A 78 -1.17 -1.60 -20.47
C HIS A 78 -2.08 -2.77 -20.08
N LEU A 79 -3.34 -2.72 -20.48
CA LEU A 79 -4.35 -3.72 -20.10
C LEU A 79 -4.52 -4.84 -21.13
N GLY A 80 -3.89 -4.72 -22.33
CA GLY A 80 -3.98 -5.74 -23.38
C GLY A 80 -5.41 -6.09 -23.79
N GLY A 81 -6.36 -5.15 -23.67
CA GLY A 81 -7.78 -5.36 -23.96
C GLY A 81 -8.57 -6.03 -22.83
N ASN A 82 -7.94 -6.31 -21.68
CA ASN A 82 -8.61 -6.87 -20.52
C ASN A 82 -9.34 -5.78 -19.72
N PRO A 83 -10.55 -6.06 -19.19
CA PRO A 83 -11.27 -5.10 -18.35
C PRO A 83 -10.64 -4.95 -16.97
N LEU A 84 -10.96 -3.83 -16.30
CA LEU A 84 -10.75 -3.63 -14.90
C LEU A 84 -11.93 -4.17 -14.09
N LEU A 85 -11.64 -4.92 -13.06
CA LEU A 85 -12.60 -5.62 -12.21
C LEU A 85 -12.62 -5.02 -10.81
N THR A 86 -13.80 -4.92 -10.22
CA THR A 86 -13.97 -4.49 -8.83
C THR A 86 -14.70 -5.54 -8.00
N ASN A 87 -14.32 -5.69 -6.74
CA ASN A 87 -15.10 -6.42 -5.73
C ASN A 87 -15.98 -5.49 -4.88
N ALA A 88 -15.93 -4.19 -5.16
CA ALA A 88 -16.62 -3.13 -4.39
C ALA A 88 -17.93 -2.69 -5.05
N GLY A 89 -18.60 -3.57 -5.81
CA GLY A 89 -19.87 -3.28 -6.51
C GLY A 89 -21.04 -2.88 -5.59
N HIS A 90 -20.90 -3.06 -4.27
CA HIS A 90 -21.87 -2.59 -3.27
C HIS A 90 -21.70 -1.09 -2.95
N LEU A 91 -20.57 -0.49 -3.28
CA LEU A 91 -20.32 0.95 -3.12
C LEU A 91 -20.98 1.73 -4.28
N ARG A 92 -21.46 2.92 -3.98
CA ARG A 92 -22.14 3.78 -4.98
C ARG A 92 -21.40 5.07 -5.21
N GLY A 93 -21.44 5.56 -6.45
CA GLY A 93 -20.84 6.82 -6.86
C GLY A 93 -19.33 6.85 -6.61
N SER A 94 -18.81 8.00 -6.17
CA SER A 94 -17.38 8.20 -5.88
C SER A 94 -16.87 7.44 -4.63
N ALA A 95 -17.72 6.67 -3.95
CA ALA A 95 -17.34 5.93 -2.75
C ALA A 95 -16.32 4.80 -3.03
N ALA A 96 -16.13 4.41 -4.29
CA ALA A 96 -15.07 3.48 -4.70
C ALA A 96 -13.66 4.10 -4.61
N TRP A 97 -13.57 5.43 -4.68
CA TRP A 97 -12.34 6.18 -4.47
C TRP A 97 -12.19 6.54 -3.00
N ILE A 98 -11.12 6.09 -2.40
CA ILE A 98 -10.85 6.28 -0.97
C ILE A 98 -9.49 6.95 -0.74
N ASN A 99 -9.38 7.59 0.42
CA ASN A 99 -8.10 8.07 0.93
C ASN A 99 -7.56 7.07 1.94
N PHE A 100 -6.27 6.79 1.89
CA PHE A 100 -5.68 5.89 2.86
C PHE A 100 -5.71 6.49 4.26
N ARG A 101 -6.24 5.72 5.22
CA ARG A 101 -6.25 6.09 6.64
C ARG A 101 -5.11 5.38 7.36
N ARG A 102 -4.15 6.16 7.85
CA ARG A 102 -3.15 5.65 8.77
C ARG A 102 -3.76 5.52 10.16
N VAL A 103 -3.89 4.30 10.61
CA VAL A 103 -4.32 3.94 11.96
C VAL A 103 -3.10 3.50 12.76
N LEU A 104 -3.06 3.86 14.03
CA LEU A 104 -2.15 3.33 15.03
C LEU A 104 -2.85 3.45 16.37
N CYS A 105 -3.26 2.32 16.94
CA CYS A 105 -3.88 2.27 18.25
C CYS A 105 -2.82 2.42 19.34
N GLU A 106 -3.12 3.21 20.36
CA GLU A 106 -2.24 3.38 21.53
C GLU A 106 -2.22 2.12 22.41
N ARG A 107 -3.39 1.48 22.51
CA ARG A 107 -3.58 0.24 23.26
C ARG A 107 -3.91 -0.89 22.31
N TRP A 108 -3.19 -2.00 22.45
CA TRP A 108 -3.40 -3.19 21.62
C TRP A 108 -4.06 -4.32 22.37
N SER A 109 -4.23 -4.17 23.68
CA SER A 109 -4.98 -5.10 24.52
C SER A 109 -5.85 -4.38 25.51
N PHE A 110 -7.00 -4.97 25.80
CA PHE A 110 -7.92 -4.53 26.83
C PHE A 110 -8.68 -5.75 27.39
N ASP A 111 -8.50 -6.03 28.66
CA ASP A 111 -9.06 -7.20 29.33
C ASP A 111 -8.71 -8.51 28.57
N ASN A 112 -9.67 -9.18 27.97
CA ASN A 112 -9.52 -10.41 27.19
C ASN A 112 -9.54 -10.17 25.67
N VAL A 113 -9.42 -8.92 25.23
CA VAL A 113 -9.36 -8.56 23.80
C VAL A 113 -7.97 -8.11 23.44
N VAL A 114 -7.43 -8.62 22.35
CA VAL A 114 -6.15 -8.20 21.78
C VAL A 114 -6.31 -7.85 20.30
N LEU A 115 -5.68 -6.76 19.88
CA LEU A 115 -5.64 -6.30 18.49
C LEU A 115 -4.38 -6.80 17.81
N LEU A 116 -4.50 -7.18 16.54
CA LEU A 116 -3.38 -7.51 15.67
C LEU A 116 -3.68 -7.07 14.23
N GLY A 117 -2.67 -6.98 13.38
CA GLY A 117 -2.82 -6.60 11.99
C GLY A 117 -3.45 -5.22 11.82
N ASP A 118 -4.33 -5.06 10.84
CA ASP A 118 -4.95 -3.78 10.52
C ASP A 118 -5.90 -3.27 11.61
N ALA A 119 -6.38 -4.14 12.50
CA ALA A 119 -7.15 -3.73 13.67
C ALA A 119 -6.30 -2.91 14.67
N ALA A 120 -5.01 -3.23 14.81
CA ALA A 120 -4.08 -2.51 15.67
C ALA A 120 -3.46 -1.29 14.97
N ARG A 121 -3.18 -1.43 13.66
CA ARG A 121 -2.48 -0.42 12.87
C ARG A 121 -2.57 -0.70 11.38
N THR A 122 -2.48 0.33 10.54
CA THR A 122 -2.40 0.17 9.09
C THR A 122 -1.06 0.63 8.54
N ALA A 123 -0.59 0.03 7.45
CA ALA A 123 0.55 0.50 6.66
C ALA A 123 0.11 0.73 5.22
N HIS A 124 0.55 1.84 4.61
CA HIS A 124 0.17 2.18 3.24
C HIS A 124 0.60 1.09 2.27
N PHE A 125 -0.27 0.76 1.32
CA PHE A 125 -0.06 -0.34 0.36
C PHE A 125 1.18 -0.15 -0.54
N SER A 126 1.64 1.09 -0.74
CA SER A 126 2.79 1.42 -1.60
C SER A 126 4.12 0.76 -1.23
N ILE A 127 4.22 0.17 -0.04
CA ILE A 127 5.42 -0.60 0.40
C ILE A 127 5.17 -2.11 0.52
N GLY A 128 3.94 -2.59 0.28
CA GLY A 128 3.61 -4.01 0.27
C GLY A 128 3.88 -4.76 1.57
N SER A 129 3.74 -4.14 2.74
CA SER A 129 4.15 -4.73 4.02
C SER A 129 3.02 -5.04 4.99
N GLY A 130 1.75 -4.75 4.65
CA GLY A 130 0.61 -4.93 5.57
C GLY A 130 0.45 -6.38 6.03
N THR A 131 0.35 -7.32 5.09
CA THR A 131 0.20 -8.75 5.37
C THR A 131 1.38 -9.31 6.15
N LYS A 132 2.63 -8.96 5.75
CA LYS A 132 3.83 -9.38 6.49
C LYS A 132 3.77 -8.96 7.95
N LEU A 133 3.42 -7.70 8.22
CA LEU A 133 3.28 -7.19 9.58
C LEU A 133 2.19 -7.92 10.37
N ALA A 134 1.04 -8.24 9.75
CA ALA A 134 -0.04 -8.97 10.40
C ALA A 134 0.39 -10.41 10.78
N LEU A 135 1.13 -11.09 9.90
CA LEU A 135 1.70 -12.41 10.18
C LEU A 135 2.72 -12.35 11.33
N GLU A 136 3.60 -11.36 11.35
CA GLU A 136 4.56 -11.17 12.44
C GLU A 136 3.87 -10.86 13.78
N ASP A 137 2.76 -10.10 13.75
CA ASP A 137 1.95 -9.86 14.94
C ASP A 137 1.35 -11.18 15.47
N ALA A 138 0.80 -12.02 14.58
CA ALA A 138 0.23 -13.31 14.95
C ALA A 138 1.28 -14.27 15.53
N ILE A 139 2.48 -14.31 14.91
CA ILE A 139 3.61 -15.12 15.39
C ILE A 139 4.02 -14.69 16.79
N LYS A 140 4.23 -13.37 17.01
CA LYS A 140 4.65 -12.87 18.32
C LYS A 140 3.57 -13.08 19.38
N LEU A 141 2.29 -12.85 19.02
CA LEU A 141 1.19 -13.12 19.94
C LEU A 141 1.15 -14.60 20.35
N ALA A 142 1.26 -15.53 19.38
CA ALA A 142 1.32 -16.96 19.68
C ALA A 142 2.50 -17.31 20.59
N GLU A 143 3.69 -16.76 20.32
CA GLU A 143 4.90 -16.96 21.12
C GLU A 143 4.71 -16.57 22.60
N VAL A 144 4.15 -15.39 22.86
CA VAL A 144 3.96 -14.93 24.24
C VAL A 144 2.83 -15.68 24.94
N MET A 145 1.79 -16.11 24.20
CA MET A 145 0.65 -16.86 24.76
C MET A 145 0.92 -18.34 25.01
N ASP A 146 1.91 -18.93 24.33
CA ASP A 146 2.29 -20.36 24.50
C ASP A 146 3.18 -20.61 25.74
N ARG A 147 3.41 -19.59 26.55
CA ARG A 147 4.25 -19.71 27.77
C ARG A 147 3.49 -20.42 28.89
N PRO A 148 4.19 -21.23 29.74
CA PRO A 148 3.59 -21.84 30.90
C PRO A 148 2.91 -20.80 31.82
N HIS A 149 1.74 -21.16 32.35
CA HIS A 149 0.97 -20.36 33.30
C HIS A 149 0.24 -19.10 32.77
N ILE A 150 0.42 -18.70 31.50
CA ILE A 150 -0.27 -17.53 30.94
C ILE A 150 -1.80 -17.64 31.07
N ALA A 151 -2.37 -18.81 30.77
CA ALA A 151 -3.81 -19.04 30.85
C ALA A 151 -4.34 -19.14 32.31
N GLN A 152 -3.46 -19.27 33.30
CA GLN A 152 -3.83 -19.53 34.71
C GLN A 152 -3.76 -18.27 35.57
N ASP A 153 -3.00 -17.28 35.14
CA ASP A 153 -2.79 -16.04 35.90
C ASP A 153 -2.99 -14.80 35.02
N ARG A 154 -3.93 -13.97 35.47
CA ARG A 154 -4.29 -12.73 34.75
C ARG A 154 -3.15 -11.71 34.70
N ALA A 155 -2.30 -11.67 35.71
CA ALA A 155 -1.14 -10.77 35.73
C ALA A 155 -0.10 -11.20 34.69
N SER A 156 0.24 -12.49 34.64
CA SER A 156 1.16 -13.06 33.64
C SER A 156 0.64 -12.84 32.21
N MET A 157 -0.67 -12.94 31.99
CA MET A 157 -1.26 -12.63 30.69
C MET A 157 -1.11 -11.14 30.33
N ALA A 158 -1.33 -10.25 31.26
CA ALA A 158 -1.19 -8.79 31.03
C ALA A 158 0.26 -8.44 30.69
N GLU A 159 1.24 -9.02 31.37
CA GLU A 159 2.66 -8.84 31.08
C GLU A 159 3.04 -9.37 29.68
N ALA A 160 2.55 -10.55 29.31
CA ALA A 160 2.79 -11.13 27.98
C ALA A 160 2.19 -10.27 26.86
N LEU A 161 0.99 -9.75 27.03
CA LEU A 161 0.37 -8.85 26.06
C LEU A 161 1.07 -7.47 25.97
N GLU A 162 1.61 -6.98 27.07
CA GLU A 162 2.41 -5.75 27.05
C GLU A 162 3.76 -5.95 26.36
N GLU A 163 4.42 -7.11 26.52
CA GLU A 163 5.61 -7.48 25.77
C GLU A 163 5.30 -7.55 24.27
N TYR A 164 4.21 -8.27 23.89
CA TYR A 164 3.74 -8.32 22.51
C TYR A 164 3.58 -6.91 21.93
N ARG A 165 2.82 -6.04 22.61
CA ARG A 165 2.60 -4.67 22.18
C ARG A 165 3.90 -3.89 22.00
N THR A 166 4.78 -3.93 22.99
CA THR A 166 6.00 -3.11 23.00
C THR A 166 6.94 -3.48 21.86
N GLU A 167 7.14 -4.77 21.62
CA GLU A 167 7.99 -5.26 20.54
C GLU A 167 7.39 -4.93 19.19
N ARG A 168 6.13 -5.32 18.97
CA ARG A 168 5.46 -5.13 17.69
C ARG A 168 5.24 -3.66 17.34
N HIS A 169 4.91 -2.83 18.32
CA HIS A 169 4.74 -1.39 18.12
C HIS A 169 6.01 -0.74 17.58
N THR A 170 7.17 -1.11 18.12
CA THR A 170 8.47 -0.59 17.66
C THR A 170 8.74 -0.95 16.21
N GLU A 171 8.53 -2.21 15.82
CA GLU A 171 8.72 -2.67 14.44
C GLU A 171 7.72 -2.02 13.46
N VAL A 172 6.48 -1.88 13.89
CA VAL A 172 5.44 -1.20 13.13
C VAL A 172 5.79 0.26 12.86
N LEU A 173 6.31 0.99 13.84
CA LEU A 173 6.71 2.40 13.65
C LEU A 173 7.81 2.54 12.58
N LYS A 174 8.78 1.64 12.52
CA LYS A 174 9.81 1.62 11.47
C LYS A 174 9.18 1.48 10.09
N ILE A 175 8.25 0.53 9.94
CA ILE A 175 7.56 0.27 8.67
C ILE A 175 6.61 1.42 8.31
N GLN A 176 5.87 1.96 9.27
CA GLN A 176 5.00 3.12 9.03
C GLN A 176 5.79 4.36 8.62
N ASN A 177 7.02 4.54 9.13
CA ASN A 177 7.90 5.63 8.69
C ASN A 177 8.33 5.45 7.22
N SER A 178 8.73 4.24 6.84
CA SER A 178 9.06 3.91 5.46
C SER A 178 7.85 4.06 4.53
N ALA A 179 6.65 3.66 4.99
CA ALA A 179 5.41 3.85 4.26
C ALA A 179 5.07 5.33 4.07
N ARG A 180 5.32 6.15 5.10
CA ARG A 180 5.15 7.61 5.01
C ARG A 180 6.04 8.20 3.93
N ASN A 181 7.35 7.88 3.94
CA ASN A 181 8.28 8.38 2.93
C ASN A 181 7.84 7.98 1.51
N SER A 182 7.42 6.72 1.34
CA SER A 182 6.88 6.25 0.06
C SER A 182 5.63 7.01 -0.37
N THR A 183 4.70 7.26 0.55
CA THR A 183 3.45 7.98 0.25
C THR A 183 3.73 9.44 -0.09
N GLU A 184 4.61 10.11 0.67
CA GLU A 184 5.01 11.50 0.41
C GLU A 184 5.70 11.65 -0.96
N TRP A 185 6.44 10.63 -1.41
CA TRP A 185 7.00 10.61 -2.75
C TRP A 185 5.90 10.61 -3.83
N PHE A 186 4.87 9.78 -3.69
CA PHE A 186 3.73 9.77 -4.62
C PHE A 186 2.88 11.04 -4.53
N GLU A 187 2.66 11.58 -3.34
CA GLU A 187 1.91 12.84 -3.14
C GLU A 187 2.65 14.07 -3.70
N THR A 188 3.95 13.95 -3.98
CA THR A 188 4.78 14.99 -4.58
C THR A 188 5.42 14.54 -5.90
N LEU A 189 4.71 13.72 -6.66
CA LEU A 189 5.19 13.11 -7.91
C LEU A 189 5.76 14.13 -8.90
N ASP A 190 5.18 15.32 -8.99
CA ASP A 190 5.60 16.40 -9.88
C ASP A 190 7.07 16.80 -9.67
N ARG A 191 7.65 16.52 -8.50
CA ARG A 191 9.07 16.80 -8.23
C ARG A 191 10.03 15.84 -8.94
N TYR A 192 9.53 14.69 -9.39
CA TYR A 192 10.34 13.57 -9.88
C TYR A 192 10.01 13.17 -11.30
N ILE A 193 8.80 13.44 -11.78
CA ILE A 193 8.26 12.87 -13.02
C ILE A 193 9.03 13.31 -14.27
N ASP A 194 9.65 14.48 -14.25
CA ASP A 194 10.44 15.01 -15.34
C ASP A 194 11.93 14.59 -15.30
N PHE A 195 12.31 13.75 -14.35
CA PHE A 195 13.66 13.21 -14.31
C PHE A 195 13.93 12.30 -15.51
N ALA A 196 15.20 12.20 -15.92
CA ALA A 196 15.62 11.18 -16.89
C ALA A 196 15.19 9.78 -16.39
N PRO A 197 14.82 8.85 -17.28
CA PRO A 197 14.23 7.55 -16.89
C PRO A 197 15.01 6.79 -15.82
N LYS A 198 16.35 6.74 -15.92
CA LYS A 198 17.23 6.09 -14.94
C LYS A 198 17.14 6.77 -13.56
N GLN A 199 17.14 8.09 -13.53
CA GLN A 199 17.04 8.88 -12.31
C GLN A 199 15.64 8.77 -11.67
N PHE A 200 14.59 8.78 -12.49
CA PHE A 200 13.21 8.55 -12.02
C PHE A 200 13.07 7.18 -11.38
N ALA A 201 13.52 6.12 -12.07
CA ALA A 201 13.50 4.75 -11.56
C ALA A 201 14.29 4.62 -10.25
N TYR A 202 15.46 5.27 -10.16
CA TYR A 202 16.25 5.29 -8.92
C TYR A 202 15.47 5.95 -7.77
N SER A 203 14.87 7.12 -8.00
CA SER A 203 14.09 7.83 -6.98
C SER A 203 12.87 7.01 -6.52
N LEU A 204 12.19 6.35 -7.47
CA LEU A 204 11.06 5.46 -7.20
C LEU A 204 11.48 4.24 -6.35
N LEU A 205 12.59 3.59 -6.66
CA LEU A 205 13.08 2.41 -5.95
C LEU A 205 13.55 2.74 -4.53
N THR A 206 14.14 3.91 -4.33
CA THR A 206 14.67 4.34 -3.01
C THR A 206 13.68 5.13 -2.17
N ARG A 207 12.51 5.49 -2.69
CA ARG A 207 11.51 6.38 -2.06
C ARG A 207 11.15 6.06 -0.62
N SER A 208 11.12 4.78 -0.26
CA SER A 208 10.77 4.34 1.09
C SER A 208 11.93 4.36 2.09
N GLN A 209 13.16 4.64 1.62
CA GLN A 209 14.42 4.55 2.36
C GLN A 209 14.73 3.14 2.92
N ARG A 210 14.00 2.09 2.46
CA ARG A 210 14.30 0.70 2.80
C ARG A 210 15.34 0.08 1.86
N VAL A 211 15.45 0.63 0.67
CA VAL A 211 16.42 0.21 -0.35
C VAL A 211 17.42 1.34 -0.49
N SER A 212 18.67 1.09 -0.14
CA SER A 212 19.78 2.03 -0.28
C SER A 212 20.42 1.93 -1.67
N HIS A 213 21.25 2.92 -2.01
CA HIS A 213 22.10 2.86 -3.20
C HIS A 213 22.93 1.57 -3.25
N GLU A 214 23.55 1.20 -2.15
CA GLU A 214 24.36 -0.01 -2.06
C GLU A 214 23.55 -1.29 -2.28
N ASN A 215 22.33 -1.35 -1.74
CA ASN A 215 21.43 -2.49 -2.01
C ASN A 215 21.10 -2.62 -3.49
N LEU A 216 20.88 -1.51 -4.19
CA LEU A 216 20.61 -1.52 -5.65
C LEU A 216 21.87 -1.92 -6.42
N ARG A 217 23.03 -1.38 -6.05
CA ARG A 217 24.31 -1.71 -6.69
C ARG A 217 24.65 -3.20 -6.59
N LEU A 218 24.37 -3.82 -5.45
CA LEU A 218 24.56 -5.26 -5.25
C LEU A 218 23.59 -6.12 -6.07
N ARG A 219 22.36 -5.62 -6.28
CA ARG A 219 21.33 -6.34 -7.06
C ARG A 219 21.51 -6.20 -8.55
N ASP A 220 21.93 -5.05 -9.02
CA ASP A 220 22.16 -4.74 -10.42
C ASP A 220 23.38 -3.84 -10.56
N PRO A 221 24.60 -4.44 -10.51
CA PRO A 221 25.85 -3.68 -10.62
C PRO A 221 26.02 -3.04 -12.00
N VAL A 222 25.42 -3.60 -13.05
CA VAL A 222 25.50 -3.04 -14.42
C VAL A 222 24.70 -1.74 -14.51
N TRP A 223 23.51 -1.72 -13.91
CA TRP A 223 22.66 -0.53 -13.97
C TRP A 223 23.20 0.66 -13.17
N LEU A 224 23.84 0.42 -12.01
CA LEU A 224 24.38 1.46 -11.12
C LEU A 224 25.91 1.58 -11.14
N GLY A 225 26.59 0.72 -11.87
CA GLY A 225 28.05 0.71 -11.97
C GLY A 225 28.63 1.62 -13.04
N GLU A 226 27.78 2.30 -13.82
CA GLU A 226 28.14 3.24 -14.87
C GLU A 226 28.13 4.70 -14.41
#